data_f726464e3bc50b9135fac17d141125f8
#
_entry.id   f726464e3bc50b9135fac17d141125f8
#
_cell.length_a   1.000
_cell.length_b   1.000
_cell.length_c   1.000
_cell.angle_alpha   90.00
_cell.angle_beta   90.00
_cell.angle_gamma   90.00
#
_symmetry.space_group_name_H-M   'P 1'
#
loop_
_entity.id
_entity.type
_entity.pdbx_description
1 polymer ?
#
loop_
_entity_poly.entity_id
_entity_poly.type
_entity_poly.pdbx_seq_one_letter_code
_entity_poly.pdbx_strand_id
1 'polypeptide(L)'
;MKRETNEYEMKSYLSLTRLSGRVHRKQTRMTRLCIMLAVALVMTLFGMADMEIRCQYIQAASQDGLWHASFKEITDEQAELIAARPEVETASWYGVFNYSLDDDYTIEGIQTCVLGFDETNLKLFPSAGIAEGEFPKEGAKKDQDAQGNEAVNGAVFTKSVKDRLGLKLGDQVELCFPWGGHMTLTASGFTGDFSMLTRQDAFGVYLNT
;
A
#
# COMPACT_ATOMS: atom_id res chain seq x y z
N MET A 1 40.62 -74.79 -26.44
CA MET A 1 39.78 -73.61 -26.63
C MET A 1 39.12 -73.28 -25.28
N LYS A 2 39.82 -72.44 -24.45
CA LYS A 2 39.30 -72.05 -23.11
C LYS A 2 38.38 -70.87 -23.27
N ARG A 3 37.12 -71.02 -22.92
CA ARG A 3 36.18 -69.90 -22.73
C ARG A 3 36.51 -69.30 -21.36
N GLU A 4 37.12 -68.14 -21.37
CA GLU A 4 37.18 -67.30 -20.18
C GLU A 4 35.77 -66.73 -19.94
N THR A 5 35.13 -67.26 -18.90
CA THR A 5 33.91 -66.65 -18.33
C THR A 5 34.38 -65.42 -17.55
N ASN A 6 34.25 -64.24 -18.16
CA ASN A 6 34.42 -62.98 -17.44
C ASN A 6 33.30 -62.84 -16.43
N GLU A 7 33.56 -63.29 -15.21
CA GLU A 7 32.73 -63.09 -14.03
C GLU A 7 32.80 -61.58 -13.66
N TYR A 8 31.86 -60.80 -14.18
CA TYR A 8 31.73 -59.40 -13.75
C TYR A 8 31.19 -59.41 -12.32
N GLU A 9 32.07 -59.33 -11.33
CA GLU A 9 31.74 -59.10 -9.93
C GLU A 9 30.98 -57.78 -9.81
N MET A 10 29.68 -57.81 -9.52
CA MET A 10 28.85 -56.64 -9.31
C MET A 10 29.20 -56.00 -7.96
N LYS A 11 30.11 -55.01 -8.01
CA LYS A 11 30.60 -54.30 -6.83
C LYS A 11 29.59 -53.37 -6.18
N SER A 12 28.48 -52.96 -6.83
CA SER A 12 27.46 -52.11 -6.26
C SER A 12 26.25 -51.99 -7.22
N TYR A 13 25.02 -51.81 -6.66
CA TYR A 13 23.82 -51.53 -7.40
C TYR A 13 23.94 -50.21 -8.26
N LEU A 14 24.78 -49.28 -7.83
CA LEU A 14 25.07 -48.04 -8.59
C LEU A 14 25.85 -48.32 -9.89
N SER A 15 26.63 -49.41 -9.97
CA SER A 15 27.32 -49.80 -11.23
C SER A 15 26.34 -50.31 -12.29
N LEU A 16 25.27 -50.99 -11.88
CA LEU A 16 24.19 -51.47 -12.71
C LEU A 16 23.42 -50.31 -13.37
N THR A 17 23.08 -49.27 -12.60
CA THR A 17 22.37 -48.10 -13.15
C THR A 17 23.23 -47.37 -14.17
N ARG A 18 24.55 -47.28 -13.94
CA ARG A 18 25.50 -46.66 -14.88
C ARG A 18 25.67 -47.45 -16.16
N LEU A 19 25.67 -48.80 -16.07
CA LEU A 19 25.77 -49.69 -17.25
C LEU A 19 24.46 -49.65 -18.05
N SER A 20 23.30 -49.77 -17.39
CA SER A 20 21.99 -49.64 -18.03
C SER A 20 21.82 -48.30 -18.72
N GLY A 21 22.27 -47.21 -18.13
CA GLY A 21 22.24 -45.89 -18.76
C GLY A 21 23.11 -45.75 -20.01
N ARG A 22 24.20 -46.57 -20.14
CA ARG A 22 25.02 -46.63 -21.34
C ARG A 22 24.36 -47.45 -22.46
N VAL A 23 23.71 -48.54 -22.13
CA VAL A 23 23.03 -49.42 -23.09
C VAL A 23 21.76 -48.75 -23.65
N HIS A 24 21.00 -48.09 -22.80
CA HIS A 24 19.74 -47.46 -23.18
C HIS A 24 19.83 -45.91 -23.23
N ARG A 25 20.84 -45.38 -23.87
CA ARG A 25 21.14 -43.93 -23.90
C ARG A 25 19.95 -43.06 -24.29
N LYS A 26 19.17 -43.47 -25.30
CA LYS A 26 18.00 -42.72 -25.76
C LYS A 26 16.92 -42.67 -24.69
N GLN A 27 16.61 -43.82 -24.08
CA GLN A 27 15.59 -43.91 -23.01
C GLN A 27 16.00 -43.13 -21.75
N THR A 28 17.27 -43.24 -21.35
CA THR A 28 17.81 -42.48 -20.18
C THR A 28 17.78 -40.97 -20.46
N ARG A 29 18.05 -40.51 -21.67
CA ARG A 29 17.94 -39.08 -22.01
C ARG A 29 16.49 -38.61 -21.96
N MET A 30 15.56 -39.37 -22.50
CA MET A 30 14.10 -39.06 -22.42
C MET A 30 13.61 -38.99 -20.98
N THR A 31 13.97 -39.97 -20.15
CA THR A 31 13.58 -39.99 -18.74
C THR A 31 14.12 -38.76 -17.99
N ARG A 32 15.41 -38.41 -18.20
CA ARG A 32 16.00 -37.21 -17.62
C ARG A 32 15.28 -35.92 -18.06
N LEU A 33 14.95 -35.84 -19.34
CA LEU A 33 14.23 -34.69 -19.89
C LEU A 33 12.82 -34.57 -19.29
N CYS A 34 12.10 -35.69 -19.15
CA CYS A 34 10.80 -35.72 -18.49
C CYS A 34 10.89 -35.29 -17.02
N ILE A 35 11.89 -35.76 -16.30
CA ILE A 35 12.10 -35.36 -14.90
C ILE A 35 12.42 -33.85 -14.82
N MET A 36 13.32 -33.35 -15.68
CA MET A 36 13.63 -31.91 -15.71
C MET A 36 12.40 -31.06 -16.00
N LEU A 37 11.57 -31.47 -16.98
CA LEU A 37 10.33 -30.77 -17.31
C LEU A 37 9.34 -30.81 -16.14
N ALA A 38 9.19 -31.96 -15.50
CA ALA A 38 8.29 -32.09 -14.34
C ALA A 38 8.74 -31.18 -13.17
N VAL A 39 10.04 -31.18 -12.87
CA VAL A 39 10.59 -30.31 -11.83
C VAL A 39 10.43 -28.82 -12.21
N ALA A 40 10.74 -28.46 -13.46
CA ALA A 40 10.56 -27.09 -13.94
C ALA A 40 9.09 -26.64 -13.83
N LEU A 41 8.15 -27.50 -14.20
CA LEU A 41 6.72 -27.19 -14.10
C LEU A 41 6.28 -26.99 -12.63
N VAL A 42 6.72 -27.86 -11.73
CA VAL A 42 6.42 -27.72 -10.30
C VAL A 42 7.01 -26.41 -9.75
N MET A 43 8.27 -26.11 -10.07
CA MET A 43 8.93 -24.88 -9.63
C MET A 43 8.25 -23.62 -10.18
N THR A 44 7.78 -23.65 -11.42
CA THR A 44 7.05 -22.51 -12.00
C THR A 44 5.70 -22.31 -11.33
N LEU A 45 4.95 -23.39 -11.04
CA LEU A 45 3.66 -23.28 -10.33
C LEU A 45 3.83 -22.71 -8.92
N PHE A 46 4.79 -23.20 -8.15
CA PHE A 46 5.06 -22.66 -6.80
C PHE A 46 5.58 -21.21 -6.86
N GLY A 47 6.45 -20.90 -7.84
CA GLY A 47 6.94 -19.53 -8.05
C GLY A 47 5.82 -18.55 -8.41
N MET A 48 4.87 -18.96 -9.25
CA MET A 48 3.69 -18.13 -9.57
C MET A 48 2.79 -17.93 -8.35
N ALA A 49 2.55 -18.97 -7.55
CA ALA A 49 1.76 -18.86 -6.33
C ALA A 49 2.39 -17.92 -5.29
N ASP A 50 3.71 -18.02 -5.07
CA ASP A 50 4.44 -17.11 -4.17
C ASP A 50 4.40 -15.66 -4.67
N MET A 51 4.56 -15.46 -5.97
CA MET A 51 4.49 -14.14 -6.59
C MET A 51 3.08 -13.53 -6.43
N GLU A 52 2.03 -14.32 -6.64
CA GLU A 52 0.63 -13.87 -6.47
C GLU A 52 0.36 -13.41 -5.04
N ILE A 53 0.76 -14.20 -4.04
CA ILE A 53 0.61 -13.84 -2.62
C ILE A 53 1.35 -12.55 -2.29
N ARG A 54 2.57 -12.39 -2.79
CA ARG A 54 3.36 -11.16 -2.58
C ARG A 54 2.73 -9.94 -3.26
N CYS A 55 2.24 -10.11 -4.48
CA CYS A 55 1.53 -9.04 -5.19
C CYS A 55 0.28 -8.60 -4.44
N GLN A 56 -0.54 -9.53 -3.96
CA GLN A 56 -1.73 -9.22 -3.17
C GLN A 56 -1.37 -8.50 -1.86
N TYR A 57 -0.33 -8.95 -1.16
CA TYR A 57 0.15 -8.28 0.05
C TYR A 57 0.61 -6.84 -0.24
N ILE A 58 1.43 -6.65 -1.26
CA ILE A 58 1.91 -5.31 -1.65
C ILE A 58 0.74 -4.42 -2.07
N GLN A 59 -0.22 -4.97 -2.83
CA GLN A 59 -1.39 -4.24 -3.25
C GLN A 59 -2.25 -3.82 -2.04
N ALA A 60 -2.56 -4.74 -1.12
CA ALA A 60 -3.30 -4.43 0.10
C ALA A 60 -2.57 -3.37 0.93
N ALA A 61 -1.27 -3.54 1.18
CA ALA A 61 -0.47 -2.57 1.92
C ALA A 61 -0.44 -1.19 1.26
N SER A 62 -0.44 -1.12 -0.07
CA SER A 62 -0.43 0.15 -0.80
C SER A 62 -1.81 0.81 -0.89
N GLN A 63 -2.89 0.03 -0.93
CA GLN A 63 -4.26 0.56 -1.04
C GLN A 63 -4.90 0.82 0.32
N ASP A 64 -4.77 -0.13 1.23
CA ASP A 64 -5.46 -0.09 2.52
C ASP A 64 -4.56 0.38 3.67
N GLY A 65 -3.25 0.31 3.50
CA GLY A 65 -2.26 0.68 4.52
C GLY A 65 -1.64 -0.52 5.25
N LEU A 66 -0.72 -0.24 6.18
CA LEU A 66 0.04 -1.23 6.96
C LEU A 66 -0.58 -1.52 8.34
N TRP A 67 -1.77 -1.01 8.61
CA TRP A 67 -2.46 -1.22 9.88
C TRP A 67 -3.01 -2.65 10.00
N HIS A 68 -3.09 -3.16 11.23
CA HIS A 68 -3.60 -4.52 11.51
C HIS A 68 -5.04 -4.50 12.03
N ALA A 69 -5.44 -3.44 12.71
CA ALA A 69 -6.78 -3.29 13.25
C ALA A 69 -7.19 -1.82 13.28
N SER A 70 -8.46 -1.54 12.99
CA SER A 70 -9.06 -0.23 13.15
C SER A 70 -10.26 -0.35 14.07
N PHE A 71 -10.42 0.62 14.95
CA PHE A 71 -11.53 0.70 15.90
C PHE A 71 -12.34 1.95 15.59
N LYS A 72 -13.65 1.83 15.61
CA LYS A 72 -14.58 2.94 15.42
C LYS A 72 -15.35 3.18 16.71
N GLU A 73 -15.74 4.42 16.93
CA GLU A 73 -16.61 4.80 18.05
C GLU A 73 -16.05 4.41 19.43
N ILE A 74 -14.71 4.42 19.58
CA ILE A 74 -14.06 4.19 20.88
C ILE A 74 -13.84 5.52 21.58
N THR A 75 -13.82 5.48 22.93
CA THR A 75 -13.49 6.64 23.78
C THR A 75 -11.97 6.85 23.84
N ASP A 76 -11.55 8.06 24.18
CA ASP A 76 -10.14 8.40 24.35
C ASP A 76 -9.46 7.48 25.39
N GLU A 77 -10.14 7.16 26.50
CA GLU A 77 -9.65 6.23 27.52
C GLU A 77 -9.40 4.82 26.95
N GLN A 78 -10.29 4.33 26.08
CA GLN A 78 -10.13 3.03 25.43
C GLN A 78 -8.97 3.04 24.43
N ALA A 79 -8.80 4.14 23.73
CA ALA A 79 -7.71 4.31 22.80
C ALA A 79 -6.35 4.33 23.50
N GLU A 80 -6.24 5.06 24.62
CA GLU A 80 -5.03 5.07 25.45
C GLU A 80 -4.70 3.69 25.99
N LEU A 81 -5.72 2.94 26.44
CA LEU A 81 -5.55 1.56 26.92
C LEU A 81 -5.05 0.62 25.81
N ILE A 82 -5.52 0.81 24.58
CA ILE A 82 -5.07 0.03 23.43
C ILE A 82 -3.64 0.41 23.07
N ALA A 83 -3.35 1.71 22.98
CA ALA A 83 -2.03 2.22 22.62
C ALA A 83 -0.95 1.85 23.64
N ALA A 84 -1.32 1.72 24.93
CA ALA A 84 -0.40 1.33 25.99
C ALA A 84 -0.03 -0.16 26.01
N ARG A 85 -0.62 -0.99 25.15
CA ARG A 85 -0.31 -2.43 25.13
C ARG A 85 1.05 -2.68 24.49
N PRO A 86 1.86 -3.60 25.04
CA PRO A 86 3.20 -3.89 24.52
C PRO A 86 3.20 -4.53 23.13
N GLU A 87 2.06 -5.08 22.70
CA GLU A 87 1.90 -5.65 21.35
C GLU A 87 1.60 -4.58 20.29
N VAL A 88 1.28 -3.36 20.69
CA VAL A 88 0.96 -2.25 19.80
C VAL A 88 2.23 -1.43 19.54
N GLU A 89 2.76 -1.53 18.34
CA GLU A 89 3.95 -0.78 17.93
C GLU A 89 3.61 0.68 17.64
N THR A 90 2.49 0.92 16.97
CA THR A 90 2.05 2.26 16.56
C THR A 90 0.54 2.33 16.61
N ALA A 91 0.02 3.38 17.23
CA ALA A 91 -1.39 3.74 17.19
C ALA A 91 -1.51 5.18 16.70
N SER A 92 -2.52 5.44 15.89
CA SER A 92 -2.79 6.78 15.37
C SER A 92 -4.28 6.96 15.14
N TRP A 93 -4.71 8.20 15.12
CA TRP A 93 -6.07 8.61 14.83
C TRP A 93 -6.18 9.14 13.41
N TYR A 94 -7.27 8.85 12.75
CA TYR A 94 -7.63 9.52 11.52
C TYR A 94 -9.14 9.73 11.46
N GLY A 95 -9.54 10.83 10.85
CA GLY A 95 -10.94 11.13 10.58
C GLY A 95 -11.19 11.20 9.08
N VAL A 96 -12.29 10.60 8.62
CA VAL A 96 -12.71 10.71 7.21
C VAL A 96 -14.06 11.39 7.17
N PHE A 97 -14.11 12.51 6.49
CA PHE A 97 -15.32 13.26 6.27
C PHE A 97 -15.74 13.17 4.81
N ASN A 98 -17.04 13.04 4.58
CA ASN A 98 -17.64 12.91 3.26
C ASN A 98 -17.10 11.72 2.44
N TYR A 99 -16.82 10.58 3.11
CA TYR A 99 -16.33 9.39 2.42
C TYR A 99 -17.34 8.84 1.40
N SER A 100 -18.62 8.87 1.72
CA SER A 100 -19.72 8.41 0.86
C SER A 100 -20.14 9.45 -0.17
N LEU A 101 -19.64 10.69 -0.09
CA LEU A 101 -20.02 11.84 -0.92
C LEU A 101 -21.50 12.22 -0.78
N ASP A 102 -22.07 11.94 0.39
CA ASP A 102 -23.47 12.26 0.71
C ASP A 102 -23.61 13.68 1.29
N ASP A 103 -22.53 14.23 1.82
CA ASP A 103 -22.47 15.57 2.40
C ASP A 103 -21.87 16.57 1.40
N ASP A 104 -22.27 17.84 1.51
CA ASP A 104 -21.84 18.91 0.60
C ASP A 104 -20.50 19.56 1.01
N TYR A 105 -19.46 18.75 1.21
CA TYR A 105 -18.09 19.25 1.27
C TYR A 105 -17.59 19.48 -0.14
N THR A 106 -17.31 20.72 -0.50
CA THR A 106 -16.92 21.03 -1.88
C THR A 106 -15.72 21.97 -1.98
N ILE A 107 -14.90 21.75 -3.00
CA ILE A 107 -13.89 22.68 -3.47
C ILE A 107 -14.25 23.05 -4.91
N GLU A 108 -14.39 24.36 -5.19
CA GLU A 108 -14.83 24.84 -6.51
C GLU A 108 -16.09 24.14 -7.03
N GLY A 109 -17.03 23.83 -6.12
CA GLY A 109 -18.27 23.14 -6.45
C GLY A 109 -18.13 21.63 -6.74
N ILE A 110 -16.97 21.06 -6.54
CA ILE A 110 -16.72 19.62 -6.73
C ILE A 110 -16.70 18.94 -5.37
N GLN A 111 -17.43 17.85 -5.27
CA GLN A 111 -17.47 17.02 -4.05
C GLN A 111 -16.07 16.65 -3.59
N THR A 112 -15.81 16.80 -2.30
CA THR A 112 -14.48 16.63 -1.73
C THR A 112 -14.54 15.70 -0.52
N CYS A 113 -13.69 14.68 -0.53
CA CYS A 113 -13.42 13.84 0.63
C CYS A 113 -12.29 14.48 1.44
N VAL A 114 -12.54 14.72 2.73
CA VAL A 114 -11.58 15.34 3.63
C VAL A 114 -11.10 14.31 4.64
N LEU A 115 -9.78 14.19 4.76
CA LEU A 115 -9.14 13.25 5.66
C LEU A 115 -8.35 14.04 6.72
N GLY A 116 -8.61 13.76 7.98
CA GLY A 116 -7.78 14.25 9.09
C GLY A 116 -6.67 13.23 9.37
N PHE A 117 -5.42 13.64 9.18
CA PHE A 117 -4.23 12.82 9.43
C PHE A 117 -3.28 13.51 10.39
N ASP A 118 -2.56 12.72 11.18
CA ASP A 118 -1.33 13.14 11.83
C ASP A 118 -0.10 12.61 11.08
N GLU A 119 1.09 13.05 11.44
CA GLU A 119 2.34 12.58 10.82
C GLU A 119 2.56 11.06 11.01
N THR A 120 2.01 10.48 12.08
CA THR A 120 2.12 9.04 12.38
C THR A 120 1.34 8.22 11.35
N ASN A 121 0.23 8.74 10.87
CA ASN A 121 -0.58 8.11 9.83
C ASN A 121 0.18 7.92 8.51
N LEU A 122 1.14 8.78 8.17
CA LEU A 122 1.96 8.61 6.97
C LEU A 122 2.80 7.31 7.01
N LYS A 123 3.12 6.82 8.21
CA LYS A 123 3.81 5.51 8.38
C LYS A 123 2.87 4.34 8.18
N LEU A 124 1.61 4.50 8.59
CA LEU A 124 0.57 3.47 8.46
C LEU A 124 -0.02 3.41 7.05
N PHE A 125 0.01 4.54 6.33
CA PHE A 125 -0.51 4.66 4.97
C PHE A 125 0.60 5.14 4.00
N PRO A 126 1.48 4.25 3.54
CA PRO A 126 2.59 4.62 2.66
C PRO A 126 2.14 5.29 1.35
N SER A 127 0.93 4.96 0.88
CA SER A 127 0.33 5.57 -0.31
C SER A 127 -0.07 7.04 -0.12
N ALA A 128 -0.26 7.48 1.14
CA ALA A 128 -0.51 8.88 1.49
C ALA A 128 0.77 9.72 1.56
N GLY A 129 1.93 9.12 1.26
CA GLY A 129 3.23 9.81 1.30
C GLY A 129 3.24 11.04 0.41
N ILE A 130 3.90 12.11 0.88
CA ILE A 130 3.99 13.37 0.18
C ILE A 130 4.97 13.23 -0.97
N ALA A 131 4.48 13.50 -2.18
CA ALA A 131 5.28 13.48 -3.40
C ALA A 131 5.99 14.82 -3.66
N GLU A 132 5.39 15.93 -3.21
CA GLU A 132 5.90 17.28 -3.41
C GLU A 132 5.45 18.18 -2.25
N GLY A 133 6.33 19.03 -1.74
CA GLY A 133 6.04 19.89 -0.59
C GLY A 133 6.31 19.22 0.76
N GLU A 134 5.63 19.67 1.79
CA GLU A 134 5.79 19.21 3.17
C GLU A 134 4.44 18.92 3.82
N PHE A 135 4.44 18.03 4.83
CA PHE A 135 3.27 17.82 5.68
C PHE A 135 2.97 19.10 6.47
N PRO A 136 1.69 19.52 6.55
CA PRO A 136 1.34 20.71 7.31
C PRO A 136 1.72 20.53 8.78
N LYS A 137 2.44 21.49 9.34
CA LYS A 137 2.87 21.45 10.74
C LYS A 137 1.65 21.54 11.64
N GLU A 138 1.67 20.80 12.77
CA GLU A 138 0.64 20.88 13.80
C GLU A 138 0.36 22.33 14.19
N GLY A 139 -0.92 22.64 14.30
CA GLY A 139 -1.39 23.85 14.92
C GLY A 139 -0.89 25.12 14.23
N ALA A 140 -1.38 25.39 13.03
CA ALA A 140 -1.88 26.73 12.81
C ALA A 140 -2.94 26.93 13.89
N LYS A 141 -2.47 27.25 15.13
CA LYS A 141 -3.34 27.79 16.17
C LYS A 141 -4.22 28.80 15.50
N LYS A 142 -5.47 28.91 15.93
CA LYS A 142 -6.39 30.01 15.63
C LYS A 142 -5.74 31.37 15.94
N ASP A 143 -4.68 31.70 15.27
CA ASP A 143 -4.21 33.05 15.15
C ASP A 143 -5.12 33.65 14.07
N GLN A 144 -6.21 34.26 14.52
CA GLN A 144 -6.89 35.22 13.72
C GLN A 144 -5.80 36.16 13.18
N ASP A 145 -5.70 36.26 11.86
CA ASP A 145 -4.89 37.31 11.31
C ASP A 145 -5.40 38.65 11.85
N ALA A 146 -4.58 39.69 11.83
CA ALA A 146 -4.92 41.01 12.35
C ALA A 146 -6.19 41.63 11.74
N GLN A 147 -6.88 40.90 10.85
CA GLN A 147 -8.08 41.28 10.11
C GLN A 147 -9.29 40.39 10.42
N GLY A 148 -9.15 39.39 11.33
CA GLY A 148 -10.26 38.52 11.77
C GLY A 148 -10.61 37.38 10.82
N ASN A 149 -9.78 37.10 9.83
CA ASN A 149 -9.93 35.94 8.96
C ASN A 149 -9.40 34.67 9.66
N GLU A 150 -10.11 33.55 9.50
CA GLU A 150 -9.70 32.28 10.07
C GLU A 150 -8.32 31.86 9.53
N ALA A 151 -7.49 31.31 10.42
CA ALA A 151 -6.13 30.89 10.13
C ALA A 151 -6.08 30.00 8.88
N VAL A 152 -5.11 30.28 8.04
CA VAL A 152 -4.82 29.54 6.83
C VAL A 152 -4.30 28.18 7.20
N ASN A 153 -5.13 27.14 7.05
CA ASN A 153 -4.75 25.78 7.38
C ASN A 153 -3.96 25.16 6.23
N GLY A 154 -2.77 24.66 6.51
CA GLY A 154 -2.01 23.87 5.55
C GLY A 154 -2.76 22.59 5.20
N ALA A 155 -2.79 22.26 3.91
CA ALA A 155 -3.45 21.07 3.40
C ALA A 155 -2.58 20.35 2.37
N VAL A 156 -2.74 19.03 2.29
CA VAL A 156 -2.12 18.23 1.23
C VAL A 156 -3.21 17.75 0.29
N PHE A 157 -3.03 18.05 -0.98
CA PHE A 157 -3.98 17.72 -2.03
C PHE A 157 -3.54 16.50 -2.82
N THR A 158 -4.49 15.71 -3.31
CA THR A 158 -4.18 14.62 -4.23
C THR A 158 -3.75 15.15 -5.59
N LYS A 159 -3.03 14.31 -6.34
CA LYS A 159 -2.57 14.66 -7.68
C LYS A 159 -3.72 15.05 -8.61
N SER A 160 -4.85 14.36 -8.52
CA SER A 160 -6.05 14.66 -9.30
C SER A 160 -6.56 16.08 -9.05
N VAL A 161 -6.51 16.57 -7.80
CA VAL A 161 -6.86 17.96 -7.46
C VAL A 161 -5.84 18.93 -8.05
N LYS A 162 -4.54 18.65 -7.87
CA LYS A 162 -3.46 19.47 -8.42
C LYS A 162 -3.60 19.66 -9.91
N ASP A 163 -3.80 18.57 -10.66
CA ASP A 163 -3.86 18.61 -12.12
C ASP A 163 -5.14 19.30 -12.62
N ARG A 164 -6.27 19.11 -11.93
CA ARG A 164 -7.57 19.67 -12.35
C ARG A 164 -7.69 21.16 -12.06
N LEU A 165 -7.16 21.62 -10.94
CA LEU A 165 -7.19 23.05 -10.56
C LEU A 165 -5.90 23.79 -10.93
N GLY A 166 -4.87 23.11 -11.41
CA GLY A 166 -3.58 23.70 -11.74
C GLY A 166 -2.83 24.27 -10.54
N LEU A 167 -3.00 23.66 -9.35
CA LEU A 167 -2.47 24.16 -8.09
C LEU A 167 -0.95 24.07 -8.01
N LYS A 168 -0.36 25.06 -7.33
CA LYS A 168 1.05 25.10 -6.95
C LYS A 168 1.17 25.18 -5.42
N LEU A 169 2.34 24.88 -4.91
CA LEU A 169 2.62 25.04 -3.49
C LEU A 169 2.44 26.50 -3.07
N GLY A 170 1.69 26.73 -2.00
CA GLY A 170 1.34 28.03 -1.47
C GLY A 170 0.05 28.61 -2.03
N ASP A 171 -0.58 28.02 -3.04
CA ASP A 171 -1.89 28.46 -3.53
C ASP A 171 -2.97 28.22 -2.48
N GLN A 172 -3.95 29.11 -2.45
CA GLN A 172 -5.08 29.04 -1.53
C GLN A 172 -6.32 28.51 -2.25
N VAL A 173 -7.04 27.62 -1.57
CA VAL A 173 -8.26 26.98 -2.06
C VAL A 173 -9.32 27.05 -0.98
N GLU A 174 -10.55 27.32 -1.33
CA GLU A 174 -11.67 27.41 -0.40
C GLU A 174 -12.42 26.07 -0.32
N LEU A 175 -12.47 25.50 0.89
CA LEU A 175 -13.29 24.33 1.21
C LEU A 175 -14.61 24.81 1.79
N CYS A 176 -15.71 24.50 1.14
CA CYS A 176 -17.06 24.79 1.60
C CYS A 176 -17.62 23.61 2.40
N PHE A 177 -18.33 23.90 3.47
CA PHE A 177 -18.96 22.91 4.35
C PHE A 177 -20.47 22.79 4.13
N PRO A 178 -21.09 21.65 4.45
CA PRO A 178 -22.53 21.41 4.29
C PRO A 178 -23.42 22.43 5.00
N TRP A 179 -22.93 22.99 6.11
CA TRP A 179 -23.66 23.99 6.90
C TRP A 179 -23.48 25.43 6.46
N GLY A 180 -22.85 25.67 5.29
CA GLY A 180 -22.65 27.00 4.70
C GLY A 180 -21.41 27.74 5.21
N GLY A 181 -20.57 27.11 6.04
CA GLY A 181 -19.24 27.64 6.39
C GLY A 181 -18.23 27.38 5.29
N HIS A 182 -17.12 28.11 5.33
CA HIS A 182 -15.97 27.88 4.43
C HIS A 182 -14.67 27.97 5.22
N MET A 183 -13.63 27.32 4.70
CA MET A 183 -12.28 27.33 5.26
C MET A 183 -11.28 27.52 4.14
N THR A 184 -10.37 28.45 4.31
CA THR A 184 -9.28 28.64 3.35
C THR A 184 -8.16 27.63 3.65
N LEU A 185 -7.80 26.84 2.67
CA LEU A 185 -6.72 25.86 2.73
C LEU A 185 -5.55 26.37 1.89
N THR A 186 -4.33 26.20 2.40
CA THR A 186 -3.10 26.48 1.64
C THR A 186 -2.45 25.18 1.21
N ALA A 187 -2.12 25.06 -0.06
CA ALA A 187 -1.43 23.89 -0.58
C ALA A 187 -0.01 23.79 -0.02
N SER A 188 0.18 23.01 1.06
CA SER A 188 1.47 22.73 1.67
C SER A 188 2.19 21.57 1.02
N GLY A 189 1.45 20.66 0.39
CA GLY A 189 2.01 19.50 -0.29
C GLY A 189 1.03 18.86 -1.25
N PHE A 190 1.57 17.93 -2.04
CA PHE A 190 0.81 17.09 -2.95
C PHE A 190 1.17 15.64 -2.74
N THR A 191 0.15 14.77 -2.78
CA THR A 191 0.28 13.32 -2.66
C THR A 191 -0.19 12.62 -3.92
N GLY A 192 0.17 11.34 -4.07
CA GLY A 192 -0.42 10.49 -5.10
C GLY A 192 -1.91 10.27 -4.86
N ASP A 193 -2.58 9.75 -5.87
CA ASP A 193 -3.97 9.33 -5.70
C ASP A 193 -3.98 7.97 -4.97
N PHE A 194 -4.67 7.88 -3.84
CA PHE A 194 -4.78 6.65 -3.05
C PHE A 194 -6.22 6.36 -2.62
N SER A 195 -6.52 5.12 -2.33
CA SER A 195 -7.89 4.59 -2.25
C SER A 195 -8.80 5.29 -1.24
N MET A 196 -8.25 5.81 -0.13
CA MET A 196 -9.06 6.51 0.87
C MET A 196 -9.57 7.86 0.40
N LEU A 197 -8.83 8.56 -0.46
CA LEU A 197 -9.16 9.90 -0.94
C LEU A 197 -9.58 9.94 -2.40
N THR A 198 -9.12 8.98 -3.21
CA THR A 198 -9.39 9.00 -4.65
C THR A 198 -10.73 8.35 -4.94
N ARG A 199 -11.67 9.16 -5.40
CA ARG A 199 -12.97 8.74 -5.89
C ARG A 199 -13.16 9.23 -7.31
N GLN A 200 -13.98 8.52 -8.06
CA GLN A 200 -14.37 8.97 -9.38
C GLN A 200 -15.22 10.25 -9.21
N ASP A 201 -14.81 11.32 -9.84
CA ASP A 201 -15.47 12.64 -9.80
C ASP A 201 -15.44 13.38 -8.44
N ALA A 202 -14.59 12.99 -7.50
CA ALA A 202 -14.41 13.69 -6.25
C ALA A 202 -12.95 14.10 -6.01
N PHE A 203 -12.76 15.18 -5.29
CA PHE A 203 -11.46 15.64 -4.83
C PHE A 203 -11.06 14.96 -3.52
N GLY A 204 -9.78 14.88 -3.28
CA GLY A 204 -9.21 14.38 -2.04
C GLY A 204 -8.24 15.38 -1.42
N VAL A 205 -8.43 15.66 -0.13
CA VAL A 205 -7.56 16.54 0.64
C VAL A 205 -7.34 15.95 2.02
N TYR A 206 -6.13 16.06 2.56
CA TYR A 206 -5.94 15.78 3.97
C TYR A 206 -5.32 16.96 4.73
N LEU A 207 -5.77 17.08 5.95
CA LEU A 207 -5.42 18.12 6.91
C LEU A 207 -4.67 17.50 8.07
N ASN A 208 -3.83 18.29 8.73
CA ASN A 208 -3.25 17.90 10.00
C ASN A 208 -4.29 18.06 11.13
N THR A 209 -4.43 17.04 11.98
CA THR A 209 -5.40 16.98 13.08
C THR A 209 -4.75 17.26 14.41
#